data_f0e8e622ec4d77f632bf15a45f6767be
#
_entry.id   f0e8e622ec4d77f632bf15a45f6767be
#
_cell.length_a   1.000
_cell.length_b   1.000
_cell.length_c   1.000
_cell.angle_alpha   90.00
_cell.angle_beta   90.00
_cell.angle_gamma   90.00
#
_symmetry.space_group_name_H-M   'P 1'
#
loop_
_entity.id
_entity.type
_entity.pdbx_description
1 polymer ?
#
loop_
_entity_poly.entity_id
_entity_poly.type
_entity_poly.pdbx_seq_one_letter_code
_entity_poly.pdbx_strand_id
1 'polypeptide(L)'
;MKKPFLLLSLLLTFGLHADCAAWGTVGHRAIAEVAQRHLTPKAKAAIERYTGGTSLAEYAVFMDEVAADPRYKEPFRGWHASIADAECNSPAEVREKYRKGRDGVTGAETLTAALKNYRELDDSVVLTYIKCIVHMVADFHCPAHVRYTDAHNEGKFDVTFFGKPKTLHSVWDSGVIARIHPGWSYERYADYLDNASKREIRRMTEGSYRQWFEDAARDVRPSIDWVAPGDTLGEEFMAKAALLAEQQLRKASYRLAAALNRI
;
A
#
# COMPACT_ATOMS: atom_id res chain seq x y z
N MET A 1 9.39 57.32 -29.78
CA MET A 1 8.52 56.69 -28.73
C MET A 1 8.84 55.21 -28.71
N LYS A 2 9.61 54.77 -27.71
CA LYS A 2 10.00 53.34 -27.52
C LYS A 2 8.98 52.68 -26.59
N LYS A 3 8.26 51.63 -27.08
CA LYS A 3 7.34 50.82 -26.24
C LYS A 3 8.14 49.89 -25.35
N PRO A 4 7.81 49.72 -24.07
CA PRO A 4 8.46 48.74 -23.23
C PRO A 4 7.89 47.34 -23.49
N PHE A 5 8.77 46.37 -23.69
CA PHE A 5 8.46 44.94 -23.74
C PHE A 5 8.22 44.46 -22.30
N LEU A 6 7.00 44.06 -22.04
CA LEU A 6 6.65 43.41 -20.75
C LEU A 6 7.04 41.94 -20.85
N LEU A 7 8.11 41.54 -20.15
CA LEU A 7 8.47 40.14 -19.97
C LEU A 7 7.50 39.55 -18.94
N LEU A 8 6.55 38.72 -19.40
CA LEU A 8 5.68 37.94 -18.57
C LEU A 8 6.46 36.69 -18.10
N SER A 9 7.02 36.75 -16.90
CA SER A 9 7.66 35.59 -16.25
C SER A 9 6.56 34.59 -15.85
N LEU A 10 6.46 33.50 -16.60
CA LEU A 10 5.61 32.34 -16.28
C LEU A 10 6.26 31.62 -15.09
N LEU A 11 5.78 31.90 -13.88
CA LEU A 11 6.07 31.12 -12.70
C LEU A 11 5.38 29.74 -12.87
N LEU A 12 6.17 28.76 -13.31
CA LEU A 12 5.78 27.35 -13.16
C LEU A 12 5.75 27.03 -11.66
N THR A 13 4.59 27.10 -11.06
CA THR A 13 4.33 26.46 -9.77
C THR A 13 4.37 24.97 -9.99
N PHE A 14 5.52 24.35 -9.73
CA PHE A 14 5.55 22.92 -9.47
C PHE A 14 4.70 22.70 -8.21
N GLY A 15 3.47 22.25 -8.43
CA GLY A 15 2.62 21.75 -7.35
C GLY A 15 3.37 20.63 -6.66
N LEU A 16 3.76 20.86 -5.42
CA LEU A 16 4.14 19.81 -4.49
C LEU A 16 2.88 18.94 -4.31
N HIS A 17 2.73 17.93 -5.16
CA HIS A 17 1.81 16.84 -4.86
C HIS A 17 2.40 16.18 -3.61
N ALA A 18 1.70 16.32 -2.50
CA ALA A 18 1.99 15.54 -1.31
C ALA A 18 1.82 14.07 -1.71
N ASP A 19 2.94 13.36 -1.84
CA ASP A 19 2.96 11.92 -2.02
C ASP A 19 2.34 11.27 -0.78
N CYS A 20 1.05 11.00 -0.85
CA CYS A 20 0.25 10.36 0.19
C CYS A 20 -0.03 8.92 -0.25
N ALA A 21 1.00 8.22 -0.71
CA ALA A 21 0.92 6.81 -1.08
C ALA A 21 1.54 5.97 0.03
N ALA A 22 0.80 5.05 0.62
CA ALA A 22 1.34 4.02 1.50
C ALA A 22 2.54 3.36 0.81
N TRP A 23 3.65 3.11 1.47
CA TRP A 23 4.90 2.64 0.86
C TRP A 23 5.50 3.56 -0.21
N GLY A 24 4.93 4.75 -0.46
CA GLY A 24 5.30 5.61 -1.58
C GLY A 24 5.15 4.93 -2.94
N THR A 25 5.30 5.68 -4.01
CA THR A 25 5.19 5.12 -5.38
C THR A 25 6.19 3.97 -5.62
N VAL A 26 7.41 4.08 -5.09
CA VAL A 26 8.46 3.05 -5.30
C VAL A 26 8.11 1.74 -4.62
N GLY A 27 7.64 1.77 -3.37
CA GLY A 27 7.29 0.55 -2.63
C GLY A 27 6.09 -0.17 -3.24
N HIS A 28 5.01 0.54 -3.55
CA HIS A 28 3.83 -0.03 -4.23
C HIS A 28 4.19 -0.68 -5.57
N ARG A 29 4.97 0.02 -6.40
CA ARG A 29 5.42 -0.51 -7.69
C ARG A 29 6.32 -1.73 -7.54
N ALA A 30 7.22 -1.73 -6.57
CA ALA A 30 8.09 -2.89 -6.31
C ALA A 30 7.28 -4.12 -5.87
N ILE A 31 6.28 -3.94 -4.97
CA ILE A 31 5.37 -5.01 -4.56
C ILE A 31 4.63 -5.60 -5.78
N ALA A 32 4.07 -4.73 -6.62
CA ALA A 32 3.31 -5.15 -7.79
C ALA A 32 4.19 -5.84 -8.83
N GLU A 33 5.42 -5.38 -9.04
CA GLU A 33 6.40 -5.97 -9.94
C GLU A 33 6.79 -7.39 -9.50
N VAL A 34 7.13 -7.59 -8.21
CA VAL A 34 7.38 -8.94 -7.68
C VAL A 34 6.14 -9.82 -7.84
N ALA A 35 4.95 -9.32 -7.50
CA ALA A 35 3.72 -10.08 -7.63
C ALA A 35 3.48 -10.55 -9.07
N GLN A 36 3.70 -9.69 -10.06
CA GLN A 36 3.55 -10.01 -11.48
C GLN A 36 4.46 -11.14 -11.93
N ARG A 37 5.69 -11.22 -11.41
CA ARG A 37 6.65 -12.30 -11.70
C ARG A 37 6.19 -13.65 -11.16
N HIS A 38 5.36 -13.67 -10.13
CA HIS A 38 4.85 -14.88 -9.46
C HIS A 38 3.40 -15.24 -9.85
N LEU A 39 2.87 -14.64 -10.91
CA LEU A 39 1.57 -15.04 -11.45
C LEU A 39 1.65 -16.40 -12.13
N THR A 40 0.64 -17.24 -11.90
CA THR A 40 0.46 -18.47 -12.69
C THR A 40 0.14 -18.11 -14.14
N PRO A 41 0.45 -18.98 -15.12
CA PRO A 41 0.13 -18.72 -16.52
C PRO A 41 -1.37 -18.38 -16.73
N LYS A 42 -2.28 -19.03 -15.98
CA LYS A 42 -3.71 -18.77 -16.04
C LYS A 42 -4.05 -17.36 -15.56
N ALA A 43 -3.57 -16.97 -14.36
CA ALA A 43 -3.82 -15.65 -13.81
C ALA A 43 -3.19 -14.55 -14.66
N LYS A 44 -1.97 -14.77 -15.14
CA LYS A 44 -1.29 -13.84 -16.05
C LYS A 44 -2.12 -13.57 -17.29
N ALA A 45 -2.54 -14.61 -18.01
CA ALA A 45 -3.36 -14.46 -19.22
C ALA A 45 -4.70 -13.77 -18.94
N ALA A 46 -5.36 -14.08 -17.80
CA ALA A 46 -6.60 -13.44 -17.40
C ALA A 46 -6.39 -11.93 -17.12
N ILE A 47 -5.34 -11.56 -16.41
CA ILE A 47 -5.03 -10.16 -16.06
C ILE A 47 -4.61 -9.38 -17.30
N GLU A 48 -3.71 -9.93 -18.13
CA GLU A 48 -3.23 -9.28 -19.36
C GLU A 48 -4.35 -8.93 -20.34
N ARG A 49 -5.41 -9.72 -20.39
CA ARG A 49 -6.60 -9.39 -21.16
C ARG A 49 -7.20 -8.03 -20.80
N TYR A 50 -7.23 -7.67 -19.50
CA TYR A 50 -7.85 -6.44 -19.01
C TYR A 50 -6.85 -5.28 -18.90
N THR A 51 -5.57 -5.57 -18.67
CA THR A 51 -4.51 -4.55 -18.60
C THR A 51 -3.95 -4.17 -19.97
N GLY A 52 -4.30 -4.91 -21.02
CA GLY A 52 -3.71 -4.72 -22.35
C GLY A 52 -2.19 -4.93 -22.37
N GLY A 53 -1.66 -5.73 -21.45
CA GLY A 53 -0.22 -5.96 -21.29
C GLY A 53 0.51 -4.89 -20.48
N THR A 54 -0.19 -3.87 -19.98
CA THR A 54 0.39 -2.88 -19.06
C THR A 54 0.78 -3.56 -17.75
N SER A 55 1.98 -3.25 -17.24
CA SER A 55 2.49 -3.82 -15.99
C SER A 55 1.60 -3.46 -14.80
N LEU A 56 1.45 -4.38 -13.85
CA LEU A 56 0.75 -4.12 -12.58
C LEU A 56 1.40 -2.99 -11.78
N ALA A 57 2.71 -2.76 -11.95
CA ALA A 57 3.43 -1.67 -11.32
C ALA A 57 2.86 -0.28 -11.71
N GLU A 58 2.35 -0.13 -12.93
CA GLU A 58 1.74 1.13 -13.38
C GLU A 58 0.38 1.42 -12.73
N TYR A 59 -0.26 0.39 -12.18
CA TYR A 59 -1.54 0.51 -11.49
C TYR A 59 -1.43 0.52 -9.96
N ALA A 60 -0.22 0.34 -9.43
CA ALA A 60 0.00 0.08 -8.02
C ALA A 60 -0.43 1.23 -7.09
N VAL A 61 -0.41 2.48 -7.58
CA VAL A 61 -0.84 3.67 -6.81
C VAL A 61 -2.23 4.20 -7.21
N PHE A 62 -2.99 3.43 -7.97
CA PHE A 62 -4.29 3.84 -8.52
C PHE A 62 -5.25 4.42 -7.48
N MET A 63 -5.39 3.80 -6.30
CA MET A 63 -6.36 4.27 -5.32
C MET A 63 -5.99 5.63 -4.72
N ASP A 64 -4.69 5.92 -4.58
CA ASP A 64 -4.21 7.23 -4.14
C ASP A 64 -4.44 8.29 -5.22
N GLU A 65 -4.16 7.97 -6.49
CA GLU A 65 -4.38 8.87 -7.62
C GLU A 65 -5.84 9.29 -7.77
N VAL A 66 -6.78 8.38 -7.48
CA VAL A 66 -8.22 8.65 -7.61
C VAL A 66 -8.90 9.05 -6.30
N ALA A 67 -8.15 9.20 -5.20
CA ALA A 67 -8.71 9.47 -3.86
C ALA A 67 -9.55 10.77 -3.80
N ALA A 68 -9.25 11.75 -4.64
CA ALA A 68 -10.00 13.01 -4.76
C ALA A 68 -11.15 12.94 -5.79
N ASP A 69 -11.22 11.92 -6.65
CA ASP A 69 -12.25 11.78 -7.67
C ASP A 69 -13.58 11.36 -7.03
N PRO A 70 -14.67 12.15 -7.21
CA PRO A 70 -15.97 11.83 -6.62
C PRO A 70 -16.52 10.45 -6.98
N ARG A 71 -16.15 9.89 -8.14
CA ARG A 71 -16.59 8.57 -8.60
C ARG A 71 -16.04 7.43 -7.74
N TYR A 72 -14.86 7.62 -7.14
CA TYR A 72 -14.13 6.62 -6.38
C TYR A 72 -14.07 6.92 -4.88
N LYS A 73 -14.17 8.20 -4.50
CA LYS A 73 -14.04 8.65 -3.12
C LYS A 73 -14.98 7.91 -2.14
N GLU A 74 -16.26 7.82 -2.47
CA GLU A 74 -17.21 7.14 -1.58
C GLU A 74 -17.15 5.61 -1.70
N PRO A 75 -17.08 4.99 -2.90
CA PRO A 75 -16.91 3.55 -3.02
C PRO A 75 -15.67 3.01 -2.29
N PHE A 76 -14.53 3.72 -2.36
CA PHE A 76 -13.27 3.26 -1.78
C PHE A 76 -12.96 3.83 -0.40
N ARG A 77 -13.92 4.57 0.16
CA ARG A 77 -13.74 5.20 1.46
C ARG A 77 -13.37 4.19 2.54
N GLY A 78 -12.18 4.40 3.13
CA GLY A 78 -11.69 3.57 4.22
C GLY A 78 -10.93 2.31 3.80
N TRP A 79 -10.86 1.99 2.52
CA TRP A 79 -10.21 0.76 2.02
C TRP A 79 -8.68 0.77 2.10
N HIS A 80 -8.07 1.94 2.29
CA HIS A 80 -6.62 2.04 2.52
C HIS A 80 -6.16 1.47 3.87
N ALA A 81 -7.03 1.32 4.86
CA ALA A 81 -6.63 0.88 6.19
C ALA A 81 -7.54 -0.24 6.69
N SER A 82 -7.00 -1.08 7.56
CA SER A 82 -7.76 -2.10 8.28
C SER A 82 -7.51 -2.01 9.78
N ILE A 83 -8.35 -2.66 10.59
CA ILE A 83 -8.32 -2.57 12.04
C ILE A 83 -8.23 -3.94 12.69
N ALA A 84 -7.39 -4.06 13.70
CA ALA A 84 -7.27 -5.21 14.59
C ALA A 84 -7.66 -4.84 16.03
N ASP A 85 -8.02 -5.82 16.83
CA ASP A 85 -8.17 -5.69 18.27
C ASP A 85 -6.80 -5.64 18.98
N ALA A 86 -6.82 -5.61 20.33
CA ALA A 86 -5.61 -5.57 21.14
C ALA A 86 -4.72 -6.82 20.97
N GLU A 87 -5.31 -7.96 20.64
CA GLU A 87 -4.65 -9.24 20.38
C GLU A 87 -4.24 -9.41 18.92
N CYS A 88 -4.36 -8.34 18.12
CA CYS A 88 -4.06 -8.32 16.69
C CYS A 88 -4.96 -9.22 15.82
N ASN A 89 -6.19 -9.52 16.27
CA ASN A 89 -7.19 -10.19 15.46
C ASN A 89 -8.08 -9.16 14.75
N SER A 90 -8.60 -9.54 13.59
CA SER A 90 -9.47 -8.67 12.78
C SER A 90 -10.75 -9.41 12.36
N PRO A 91 -11.55 -9.88 13.32
CA PRO A 91 -12.82 -10.52 12.97
C PRO A 91 -13.82 -9.51 12.40
N ALA A 92 -14.85 -10.03 11.72
CA ALA A 92 -15.84 -9.19 11.04
C ALA A 92 -16.53 -8.21 11.99
N GLU A 93 -16.78 -8.61 13.25
CA GLU A 93 -17.44 -7.82 14.28
C GLU A 93 -16.59 -6.58 14.65
N VAL A 94 -15.26 -6.71 14.71
CA VAL A 94 -14.35 -5.60 14.99
C VAL A 94 -14.35 -4.64 13.80
N ARG A 95 -14.23 -5.15 12.59
CA ARG A 95 -14.26 -4.33 11.37
C ARG A 95 -15.60 -3.60 11.21
N GLU A 96 -16.72 -4.27 11.46
CA GLU A 96 -18.04 -3.64 11.41
C GLU A 96 -18.19 -2.54 12.48
N LYS A 97 -17.85 -2.83 13.73
CA LYS A 97 -17.98 -1.89 14.85
C LYS A 97 -17.18 -0.61 14.64
N TYR A 98 -15.92 -0.71 14.21
CA TYR A 98 -14.99 0.42 14.15
C TYR A 98 -14.85 1.04 12.76
N ARG A 99 -15.15 0.29 11.70
CA ARG A 99 -14.97 0.71 10.31
C ARG A 99 -16.26 0.62 9.48
N LYS A 100 -17.35 0.13 10.04
CA LYS A 100 -18.63 -0.10 9.35
C LYS A 100 -18.47 -0.96 8.09
N GLY A 101 -17.63 -2.01 8.19
CA GLY A 101 -17.27 -2.85 7.06
C GLY A 101 -16.51 -2.14 5.93
N ARG A 102 -16.06 -0.88 6.14
CA ARG A 102 -15.31 -0.09 5.15
C ARG A 102 -13.83 -0.09 5.50
N ASP A 103 -13.19 -1.20 5.25
CA ASP A 103 -11.76 -1.42 5.49
C ASP A 103 -11.15 -2.23 4.33
N GLY A 104 -9.82 -2.22 4.23
CA GLY A 104 -9.10 -2.84 3.13
C GLY A 104 -9.29 -4.36 3.06
N VAL A 105 -9.39 -5.07 4.19
CA VAL A 105 -9.63 -6.53 4.21
C VAL A 105 -10.99 -6.83 3.63
N THR A 106 -12.05 -6.17 4.10
CA THR A 106 -13.41 -6.34 3.59
C THR A 106 -13.48 -5.96 2.10
N GLY A 107 -12.81 -4.88 1.69
CA GLY A 107 -12.72 -4.47 0.29
C GLY A 107 -12.10 -5.57 -0.60
N ALA A 108 -10.95 -6.10 -0.21
CA ALA A 108 -10.26 -7.14 -0.97
C ALA A 108 -11.03 -8.45 -1.03
N GLU A 109 -11.67 -8.86 0.07
CA GLU A 109 -12.56 -10.03 0.13
C GLU A 109 -13.73 -9.85 -0.86
N THR A 110 -14.39 -8.68 -0.84
CA THR A 110 -15.54 -8.35 -1.69
C THR A 110 -15.17 -8.35 -3.17
N LEU A 111 -14.09 -7.64 -3.54
CA LEU A 111 -13.68 -7.55 -4.94
C LEU A 111 -13.18 -8.88 -5.50
N THR A 112 -12.45 -9.67 -4.69
CA THR A 112 -12.03 -11.01 -5.11
C THR A 112 -13.21 -11.95 -5.29
N ALA A 113 -14.23 -11.84 -4.44
CA ALA A 113 -15.46 -12.61 -4.62
C ALA A 113 -16.19 -12.25 -5.92
N ALA A 114 -16.30 -10.95 -6.23
CA ALA A 114 -16.88 -10.47 -7.48
C ALA A 114 -16.08 -10.94 -8.72
N LEU A 115 -14.76 -10.91 -8.64
CA LEU A 115 -13.88 -11.35 -9.74
C LEU A 115 -13.94 -12.87 -10.03
N LYS A 116 -14.55 -13.70 -9.19
CA LYS A 116 -14.80 -15.10 -9.55
C LYS A 116 -15.70 -15.23 -10.78
N ASN A 117 -16.57 -14.24 -10.99
CA ASN A 117 -17.46 -14.15 -12.14
C ASN A 117 -17.04 -13.01 -13.10
N TYR A 118 -15.73 -12.74 -13.22
CA TYR A 118 -15.22 -11.63 -14.00
C TYR A 118 -15.70 -11.56 -15.44
N ARG A 119 -16.09 -12.69 -16.03
CA ARG A 119 -16.62 -12.75 -17.41
C ARG A 119 -18.02 -12.13 -17.57
N GLU A 120 -18.73 -11.94 -16.46
CA GLU A 120 -20.06 -11.34 -16.40
C GLU A 120 -20.00 -9.83 -16.09
N LEU A 121 -18.79 -9.29 -15.81
CA LEU A 121 -18.56 -7.89 -15.49
C LEU A 121 -18.06 -7.14 -16.72
N ASP A 122 -18.31 -5.84 -16.75
CA ASP A 122 -17.69 -4.95 -17.74
C ASP A 122 -16.16 -4.94 -17.58
N ASP A 123 -15.42 -4.93 -18.68
CA ASP A 123 -13.95 -4.96 -18.68
C ASP A 123 -13.34 -3.82 -17.84
N SER A 124 -13.96 -2.63 -17.84
CA SER A 124 -13.54 -1.48 -17.03
C SER A 124 -13.72 -1.74 -15.52
N VAL A 125 -14.75 -2.47 -15.13
CA VAL A 125 -15.03 -2.86 -13.75
C VAL A 125 -13.99 -3.88 -13.29
N VAL A 126 -13.73 -4.91 -14.11
CA VAL A 126 -12.69 -5.92 -13.82
C VAL A 126 -11.33 -5.26 -13.63
N LEU A 127 -10.93 -4.38 -14.55
CA LEU A 127 -9.67 -3.65 -14.45
C LEU A 127 -9.60 -2.80 -13.17
N THR A 128 -10.68 -2.10 -12.83
CA THR A 128 -10.75 -1.29 -11.59
C THR A 128 -10.58 -2.17 -10.35
N TYR A 129 -11.23 -3.33 -10.29
CA TYR A 129 -11.12 -4.26 -9.16
C TYR A 129 -9.71 -4.84 -9.02
N ILE A 130 -9.05 -5.18 -10.15
CA ILE A 130 -7.65 -5.62 -10.14
C ILE A 130 -6.76 -4.52 -9.54
N LYS A 131 -6.89 -3.27 -10.02
CA LYS A 131 -6.12 -2.12 -9.51
C LYS A 131 -6.32 -1.92 -8.01
N CYS A 132 -7.55 -2.00 -7.53
CA CYS A 132 -7.86 -1.88 -6.10
C CYS A 132 -7.22 -3.00 -5.27
N ILE A 133 -7.26 -4.25 -5.72
CA ILE A 133 -6.63 -5.38 -5.01
C ILE A 133 -5.12 -5.20 -4.96
N VAL A 134 -4.49 -4.77 -6.06
CA VAL A 134 -3.04 -4.48 -6.13
C VAL A 134 -2.66 -3.47 -5.06
N HIS A 135 -3.42 -2.40 -4.90
CA HIS A 135 -3.17 -1.35 -3.92
C HIS A 135 -3.43 -1.81 -2.48
N MET A 136 -4.64 -2.34 -2.22
CA MET A 136 -5.06 -2.71 -0.86
C MET A 136 -4.17 -3.77 -0.20
N VAL A 137 -3.70 -4.77 -0.97
CA VAL A 137 -2.83 -5.80 -0.41
C VAL A 137 -1.48 -5.21 0.00
N ALA A 138 -0.98 -4.20 -0.70
CA ALA A 138 0.20 -3.46 -0.27
C ALA A 138 -0.07 -2.67 1.02
N ASP A 139 -1.19 -1.97 1.08
CA ASP A 139 -1.59 -1.16 2.24
C ASP A 139 -1.75 -1.99 3.52
N PHE A 140 -2.27 -3.23 3.44
CA PHE A 140 -2.41 -4.10 4.61
C PHE A 140 -1.12 -4.30 5.40
N HIS A 141 0.02 -4.13 4.76
CA HIS A 141 1.32 -4.38 5.32
C HIS A 141 2.03 -3.09 5.75
N CYS A 142 1.48 -1.92 5.39
CA CYS A 142 2.06 -0.64 5.78
C CYS A 142 1.69 -0.28 7.23
N PRO A 143 2.68 0.00 8.10
CA PRO A 143 2.40 0.42 9.47
C PRO A 143 1.47 1.64 9.57
N ALA A 144 1.50 2.54 8.59
CA ALA A 144 0.61 3.69 8.53
C ALA A 144 -0.88 3.30 8.35
N HIS A 145 -1.17 2.11 7.83
CA HIS A 145 -2.51 1.65 7.47
C HIS A 145 -3.05 0.54 8.37
N VAL A 146 -2.23 0.00 9.28
CA VAL A 146 -2.67 -0.92 10.33
C VAL A 146 -3.20 -0.12 11.51
N ARG A 147 -4.46 -0.32 11.87
CA ARG A 147 -5.13 0.34 13.02
C ARG A 147 -5.39 -0.67 14.12
N TYR A 148 -5.48 -0.17 15.37
CA TYR A 148 -5.83 -1.00 16.52
C TYR A 148 -6.94 -0.33 17.33
N THR A 149 -7.79 -1.15 17.97
CA THR A 149 -8.93 -0.64 18.74
C THR A 149 -8.53 0.05 20.04
N ASP A 150 -7.34 -0.25 20.55
CA ASP A 150 -6.79 0.18 21.85
C ASP A 150 -5.62 1.15 21.73
N ALA A 151 -5.24 1.56 20.51
CA ALA A 151 -4.12 2.46 20.29
C ALA A 151 -4.52 3.67 19.44
N HIS A 152 -4.03 4.85 19.84
CA HIS A 152 -4.19 6.10 19.08
C HIS A 152 -3.15 6.19 17.93
N ASN A 153 -3.10 5.17 17.09
CA ASN A 153 -2.06 5.01 16.08
C ASN A 153 -2.52 5.41 14.67
N GLU A 154 -3.38 6.41 14.54
CA GLU A 154 -3.68 6.95 13.20
C GLU A 154 -2.44 7.55 12.52
N GLY A 155 -1.29 7.59 13.25
CA GLY A 155 -0.02 8.12 12.75
C GLY A 155 -0.07 9.55 12.26
N LYS A 156 -1.17 10.27 12.57
CA LYS A 156 -1.41 11.63 12.07
C LYS A 156 -0.84 12.73 12.97
N PHE A 157 -0.06 12.34 13.99
CA PHE A 157 0.63 13.32 14.82
C PHE A 157 1.99 13.69 14.21
N ASP A 158 2.45 14.89 14.58
CA ASP A 158 3.67 15.47 14.06
C ASP A 158 4.91 14.89 14.74
N VAL A 159 5.95 14.71 13.94
CA VAL A 159 7.29 14.28 14.33
C VAL A 159 8.34 15.08 13.54
N THR A 160 9.59 15.06 13.96
CA THR A 160 10.71 15.55 13.16
C THR A 160 11.47 14.36 12.59
N PHE A 161 11.45 14.17 11.28
CA PHE A 161 12.14 13.06 10.60
C PHE A 161 13.38 13.59 9.88
N PHE A 162 14.56 13.25 10.39
CA PHE A 162 15.87 13.78 9.89
C PHE A 162 15.86 15.29 9.74
N GLY A 163 15.43 16.01 10.77
CA GLY A 163 15.40 17.46 10.80
C GLY A 163 14.26 18.12 9.98
N LYS A 164 13.35 17.33 9.40
CA LYS A 164 12.21 17.85 8.64
C LYS A 164 10.88 17.54 9.34
N PRO A 165 9.98 18.52 9.47
CA PRO A 165 8.62 18.27 9.97
C PRO A 165 7.89 17.26 9.08
N LYS A 166 7.29 16.26 9.68
CA LYS A 166 6.50 15.20 9.03
C LYS A 166 5.38 14.73 9.97
N THR A 167 4.36 14.07 9.43
CA THR A 167 3.49 13.22 10.26
C THR A 167 4.09 11.83 10.33
N LEU A 168 3.89 11.08 11.42
CA LEU A 168 4.35 9.70 11.51
C LEU A 168 3.77 8.86 10.36
N HIS A 169 2.54 9.16 9.94
CA HIS A 169 1.92 8.53 8.77
C HIS A 169 2.78 8.70 7.52
N SER A 170 3.19 9.93 7.20
CA SER A 170 4.03 10.19 6.02
C SER A 170 5.46 9.66 6.16
N VAL A 171 5.93 9.44 7.38
CA VAL A 171 7.22 8.75 7.61
C VAL A 171 7.14 7.31 7.17
N TRP A 172 6.07 6.57 7.55
CA TRP A 172 5.88 5.19 7.13
C TRP A 172 5.52 5.07 5.65
N ASP A 173 4.65 5.95 5.13
CA ASP A 173 4.20 5.90 3.74
C ASP A 173 5.32 6.12 2.74
N SER A 174 6.22 7.04 2.99
CA SER A 174 7.25 7.40 2.01
C SER A 174 8.64 7.61 2.60
N GLY A 175 8.71 8.13 3.81
CA GLY A 175 9.97 8.54 4.44
C GLY A 175 10.94 7.38 4.63
N VAL A 176 10.46 6.26 5.18
CA VAL A 176 11.27 5.06 5.44
C VAL A 176 11.79 4.48 4.13
N ILE A 177 10.90 4.27 3.15
CA ILE A 177 11.28 3.68 1.84
C ILE A 177 12.31 4.53 1.11
N ALA A 178 12.11 5.85 1.09
CA ALA A 178 13.05 6.78 0.45
C ALA A 178 14.45 6.76 1.07
N ARG A 179 14.59 6.29 2.33
CA ARG A 179 15.88 6.25 3.04
C ARG A 179 16.53 4.88 3.09
N ILE A 180 15.78 3.78 2.95
CA ILE A 180 16.36 2.43 2.97
C ILE A 180 17.35 2.26 1.82
N HIS A 181 16.92 2.61 0.61
CA HIS A 181 17.74 2.50 -0.60
C HIS A 181 17.62 3.78 -1.46
N PRO A 182 18.29 4.87 -1.08
CA PRO A 182 18.17 6.15 -1.78
C PRO A 182 18.50 6.02 -3.27
N GLY A 183 17.59 6.50 -4.14
CA GLY A 183 17.79 6.52 -5.58
C GLY A 183 17.57 5.18 -6.29
N TRP A 184 17.12 4.14 -5.60
CA TRP A 184 16.74 2.92 -6.29
C TRP A 184 15.43 3.10 -7.07
N SER A 185 15.39 2.52 -8.28
CA SER A 185 14.14 2.35 -9.00
C SER A 185 13.31 1.24 -8.38
N TYR A 186 12.02 1.18 -8.68
CA TYR A 186 11.14 0.13 -8.18
C TYR A 186 11.53 -1.27 -8.71
N GLU A 187 12.08 -1.36 -9.93
CA GLU A 187 12.56 -2.62 -10.50
C GLU A 187 13.74 -3.17 -9.70
N ARG A 188 14.72 -2.29 -9.38
CA ARG A 188 15.86 -2.69 -8.56
C ARG A 188 15.42 -3.11 -7.16
N TYR A 189 14.42 -2.42 -6.60
CA TYR A 189 13.87 -2.79 -5.29
C TYR A 189 13.12 -4.13 -5.38
N ALA A 190 12.35 -4.36 -6.45
CA ALA A 190 11.70 -5.64 -6.71
C ALA A 190 12.73 -6.78 -6.80
N ASP A 191 13.83 -6.60 -7.51
CA ASP A 191 14.92 -7.60 -7.60
C ASP A 191 15.49 -7.93 -6.21
N TYR A 192 15.64 -6.94 -5.34
CA TYR A 192 16.12 -7.14 -3.98
C TYR A 192 15.09 -7.88 -3.10
N LEU A 193 13.82 -7.57 -3.21
CA LEU A 193 12.74 -8.21 -2.44
C LEU A 193 12.47 -9.65 -2.88
N ASP A 194 12.65 -9.95 -4.18
CA ASP A 194 12.30 -11.23 -4.81
C ASP A 194 13.36 -12.31 -4.58
N ASN A 195 13.65 -12.60 -3.31
CA ASN A 195 14.73 -13.53 -2.93
C ASN A 195 14.27 -14.68 -2.02
N ALA A 196 12.95 -14.87 -1.83
CA ALA A 196 12.44 -15.92 -0.98
C ALA A 196 12.43 -17.29 -1.66
N SER A 197 12.77 -18.32 -0.92
CA SER A 197 12.64 -19.69 -1.37
C SER A 197 11.19 -20.12 -1.56
N LYS A 198 10.93 -21.13 -2.39
CA LYS A 198 9.58 -21.70 -2.58
C LYS A 198 8.90 -22.11 -1.27
N ARG A 199 9.67 -22.57 -0.28
CA ARG A 199 9.16 -22.93 1.04
C ARG A 199 8.69 -21.71 1.82
N GLU A 200 9.47 -20.63 1.80
CA GLU A 200 9.13 -19.38 2.45
C GLU A 200 7.90 -18.73 1.80
N ILE A 201 7.85 -18.70 0.46
CA ILE A 201 6.70 -18.18 -0.29
C ILE A 201 5.43 -18.93 0.13
N ARG A 202 5.43 -20.26 0.12
CA ARG A 202 4.27 -21.04 0.56
C ARG A 202 3.81 -20.66 1.96
N ARG A 203 4.74 -20.54 2.92
CA ARG A 203 4.42 -20.17 4.30
C ARG A 203 3.86 -18.76 4.41
N MET A 204 4.42 -17.79 3.68
CA MET A 204 3.95 -16.40 3.68
C MET A 204 2.56 -16.24 3.06
N THR A 205 2.24 -17.06 2.04
CA THR A 205 1.01 -16.94 1.25
C THR A 205 -0.13 -17.83 1.73
N GLU A 206 0.11 -18.65 2.76
CA GLU A 206 -0.94 -19.45 3.39
C GLU A 206 -1.99 -18.54 4.04
N GLY A 207 -3.28 -18.95 3.95
CA GLY A 207 -4.39 -18.27 4.59
C GLY A 207 -5.19 -17.32 3.69
N SER A 208 -5.92 -16.42 4.34
CA SER A 208 -6.85 -15.45 3.76
C SER A 208 -6.34 -14.01 3.91
N TYR A 209 -7.00 -13.03 3.26
CA TYR A 209 -6.71 -11.60 3.45
C TYR A 209 -6.75 -11.21 4.94
N ARG A 210 -7.74 -11.67 5.68
CA ARG A 210 -7.85 -11.43 7.12
C ARG A 210 -6.63 -11.95 7.87
N GLN A 211 -6.24 -13.20 7.64
CA GLN A 211 -5.08 -13.80 8.31
C GLN A 211 -3.76 -13.12 7.93
N TRP A 212 -3.62 -12.66 6.68
CA TRP A 212 -2.48 -11.86 6.25
C TRP A 212 -2.41 -10.51 6.95
N PHE A 213 -3.56 -9.85 7.09
CA PHE A 213 -3.65 -8.60 7.84
C PHE A 213 -3.35 -8.80 9.34
N GLU A 214 -3.90 -9.84 9.96
CA GLU A 214 -3.63 -10.20 11.37
C GLU A 214 -2.14 -10.51 11.60
N ASP A 215 -1.48 -11.17 10.66
CA ASP A 215 -0.04 -11.41 10.69
C ASP A 215 0.76 -10.09 10.56
N ALA A 216 0.37 -9.21 9.63
CA ALA A 216 0.97 -7.89 9.52
C ALA A 216 0.72 -7.04 10.78
N ALA A 217 -0.48 -7.11 11.36
CA ALA A 217 -0.80 -6.41 12.60
C ALA A 217 0.09 -6.86 13.76
N ARG A 218 0.33 -8.17 13.90
CA ARG A 218 1.27 -8.69 14.93
C ARG A 218 2.70 -8.19 14.73
N ASP A 219 3.18 -8.15 13.50
CA ASP A 219 4.53 -7.64 13.21
C ASP A 219 4.65 -6.13 13.47
N VAL A 220 3.61 -5.37 13.12
CA VAL A 220 3.58 -3.90 13.24
C VAL A 220 3.33 -3.43 14.68
N ARG A 221 2.61 -4.20 15.48
CA ARG A 221 2.21 -3.83 16.85
C ARG A 221 3.33 -3.22 17.71
N PRO A 222 4.55 -3.80 17.76
CA PRO A 222 5.64 -3.23 18.55
C PRO A 222 6.06 -1.83 18.12
N SER A 223 5.84 -1.46 16.86
CA SER A 223 6.25 -0.15 16.33
C SER A 223 5.44 1.04 16.87
N ILE A 224 4.29 0.77 17.48
CA ILE A 224 3.45 1.81 18.10
C ILE A 224 4.18 2.50 19.24
N ASP A 225 4.93 1.72 20.02
CA ASP A 225 5.65 2.19 21.20
C ASP A 225 7.02 2.81 20.85
N TRP A 226 7.39 2.84 19.56
CA TRP A 226 8.67 3.41 19.14
C TRP A 226 8.65 4.92 19.03
N VAL A 227 7.47 5.53 18.92
CA VAL A 227 7.34 6.95 18.55
C VAL A 227 6.19 7.60 19.31
N ALA A 228 6.47 8.73 19.94
CA ALA A 228 5.49 9.63 20.55
C ALA A 228 5.33 10.92 19.75
N PRO A 229 4.21 11.64 19.91
CA PRO A 229 4.02 12.95 19.29
C PRO A 229 5.16 13.93 19.65
N GLY A 230 5.74 14.56 18.61
CA GLY A 230 6.84 15.53 18.76
C GLY A 230 8.23 14.93 18.74
N ASP A 231 8.37 13.60 18.68
CA ASP A 231 9.68 12.93 18.66
C ASP A 231 10.53 13.34 17.44
N THR A 232 11.86 13.27 17.64
CA THR A 232 12.83 13.39 16.57
C THR A 232 13.35 12.02 16.17
N LEU A 233 13.01 11.62 14.93
CA LEU A 233 13.32 10.33 14.35
C LEU A 233 14.55 10.43 13.46
N GLY A 234 15.58 9.65 13.80
CA GLY A 234 16.86 9.59 13.09
C GLY A 234 17.27 8.14 12.82
N GLU A 235 18.59 7.87 12.88
CA GLU A 235 19.16 6.56 12.54
C GLU A 235 18.70 5.43 13.48
N GLU A 236 18.47 5.72 14.76
CA GLU A 236 17.98 4.70 15.70
C GLU A 236 16.58 4.19 15.32
N PHE A 237 15.69 5.12 14.96
CA PHE A 237 14.37 4.74 14.43
C PHE A 237 14.52 3.96 13.11
N MET A 238 15.36 4.44 12.19
CA MET A 238 15.58 3.80 10.88
C MET A 238 16.12 2.37 11.01
N ALA A 239 16.99 2.10 11.98
CA ALA A 239 17.53 0.76 12.21
C ALA A 239 16.44 -0.30 12.46
N LYS A 240 15.34 0.09 13.13
CA LYS A 240 14.19 -0.78 13.39
C LYS A 240 13.17 -0.72 12.22
N ALA A 241 12.89 0.49 11.76
CA ALA A 241 11.87 0.74 10.74
C ALA A 241 12.21 0.11 9.39
N ALA A 242 13.48 0.12 8.99
CA ALA A 242 13.93 -0.50 7.74
C ALA A 242 13.68 -2.02 7.73
N LEU A 243 14.04 -2.70 8.82
CA LEU A 243 13.84 -4.15 8.94
C LEU A 243 12.36 -4.53 8.87
N LEU A 244 11.51 -3.79 9.60
CA LEU A 244 10.06 -4.01 9.57
C LEU A 244 9.49 -3.73 8.17
N ALA A 245 9.86 -2.60 7.56
CA ALA A 245 9.38 -2.22 6.24
C ALA A 245 9.75 -3.25 5.17
N GLU A 246 11.00 -3.70 5.10
CA GLU A 246 11.44 -4.71 4.13
C GLU A 246 10.76 -6.07 4.33
N GLN A 247 10.55 -6.47 5.60
CA GLN A 247 9.78 -7.67 5.91
C GLN A 247 8.35 -7.56 5.39
N GLN A 248 7.68 -6.43 5.63
CA GLN A 248 6.30 -6.22 5.21
C GLN A 248 6.17 -6.10 3.69
N LEU A 249 7.08 -5.39 3.02
CA LEU A 249 7.12 -5.30 1.55
C LEU A 249 7.25 -6.69 0.91
N ARG A 250 8.15 -7.53 1.44
CA ARG A 250 8.33 -8.91 0.95
C ARG A 250 7.07 -9.76 1.14
N LYS A 251 6.44 -9.71 2.32
CA LYS A 251 5.16 -10.41 2.59
C LYS A 251 4.07 -9.92 1.64
N ALA A 252 3.92 -8.59 1.49
CA ALA A 252 2.94 -7.97 0.59
C ALA A 252 3.09 -8.46 -0.84
N SER A 253 4.33 -8.52 -1.35
CA SER A 253 4.64 -8.92 -2.72
C SER A 253 4.13 -10.34 -3.06
N TYR A 254 4.49 -11.32 -2.25
CA TYR A 254 4.07 -12.70 -2.50
C TYR A 254 2.59 -12.94 -2.19
N ARG A 255 2.04 -12.25 -1.20
CA ARG A 255 0.59 -12.28 -0.89
C ARG A 255 -0.25 -11.67 -1.99
N LEU A 256 0.22 -10.59 -2.61
CA LEU A 256 -0.43 -10.02 -3.79
C LEU A 256 -0.45 -11.01 -4.96
N ALA A 257 0.67 -11.67 -5.24
CA ALA A 257 0.70 -12.74 -6.24
C ALA A 257 -0.32 -13.85 -5.92
N ALA A 258 -0.34 -14.30 -4.66
CA ALA A 258 -1.30 -15.32 -4.22
C ALA A 258 -2.77 -14.86 -4.33
N ALA A 259 -3.04 -13.58 -4.05
CA ALA A 259 -4.37 -12.99 -4.22
C ALA A 259 -4.81 -13.01 -5.67
N LEU A 260 -3.97 -12.52 -6.57
CA LEU A 260 -4.24 -12.45 -8.02
C LEU A 260 -4.31 -13.84 -8.68
N ASN A 261 -3.59 -14.82 -8.17
CA ASN A 261 -3.66 -16.21 -8.64
C ASN A 261 -4.99 -16.93 -8.29
N ARG A 262 -5.87 -16.30 -7.50
CA ARG A 262 -7.21 -16.81 -7.13
C ARG A 262 -8.32 -16.34 -8.09
N ILE A 263 -8.00 -15.45 -9.04
CA ILE A 263 -8.91 -14.88 -10.06
C ILE A 263 -9.10 -15.81 -11.28
#